data_a630c6213200da1d40f545219fc0eab4
#
_entry.id   a630c6213200da1d40f545219fc0eab4
#
_cell.length_a   1.000
_cell.length_b   1.000
_cell.length_c   1.000
_cell.angle_alpha   90.00
_cell.angle_beta   90.00
_cell.angle_gamma   90.00
#
_symmetry.space_group_name_H-M   'P 1'
#
loop_
_entity.id
_entity.type
_entity.pdbx_description
1 polymer ?
#
loop_
_entity_poly.entity_id
_entity_poly.type
_entity_poly.pdbx_seq_one_letter_code
_entity_poly.pdbx_strand_id
1 'polypeptide(L)'
;PIAYGGMLIECALALVSLCAVSFIWTEYASGEIVTPTQVFATGISRMIASIPGLAGTQATVSSLLVLTVSVFCLTSLDTATRLARYMFQEFWLKPGQTYKEATGFKAILTNPVVATAITVVLGVGLGMTGYSKIWPLFGAANQLLAALGLLAVCAWLGNAGRNNKMFYFPMAFMMVVTLTSLALTVWAKIGL
;
A
#
# COMPACT_ATOMS: atom_id res chain seq x y z
N PRO A 1 -18.17 9.91 6.28
CA PRO A 1 -17.24 10.44 7.31
C PRO A 1 -16.01 9.57 7.53
N ILE A 2 -16.16 8.22 7.57
CA ILE A 2 -15.03 7.29 7.88
C ILE A 2 -13.93 7.36 6.81
N ALA A 3 -14.26 7.19 5.54
CA ALA A 3 -13.28 7.21 4.45
C ALA A 3 -12.56 8.57 4.34
N TYR A 4 -13.31 9.67 4.45
CA TYR A 4 -12.73 11.01 4.39
C TYR A 4 -11.86 11.32 5.62
N GLY A 5 -12.31 10.92 6.82
CA GLY A 5 -11.52 11.06 8.04
C GLY A 5 -10.23 10.24 7.99
N GLY A 6 -10.29 9.01 7.50
CA GLY A 6 -9.12 8.16 7.26
C GLY A 6 -8.11 8.82 6.35
N MET A 7 -8.56 9.35 5.21
CA MET A 7 -7.68 10.07 4.26
C MET A 7 -6.97 11.27 4.90
N LEU A 8 -7.66 12.06 5.74
CA LEU A 8 -7.04 13.19 6.44
C LEU A 8 -5.95 12.74 7.42
N ILE A 9 -6.20 11.65 8.16
CA ILE A 9 -5.20 11.07 9.08
C ILE A 9 -3.99 10.55 8.30
N GLU A 10 -4.21 9.88 7.17
CA GLU A 10 -3.13 9.40 6.29
C GLU A 10 -2.29 10.56 5.74
N CYS A 11 -2.91 11.66 5.32
CA CYS A 11 -2.20 12.86 4.89
C CYS A 11 -1.35 13.46 6.01
N ALA A 12 -1.90 13.55 7.24
CA ALA A 12 -1.15 14.03 8.39
C ALA A 12 0.04 13.10 8.72
N LEU A 13 -0.17 11.79 8.68
CA LEU A 13 0.88 10.80 8.90
C LEU A 13 1.99 10.90 7.84
N ALA A 14 1.63 11.14 6.59
CA ALA A 14 2.60 11.33 5.51
C ALA A 14 3.49 12.56 5.75
N LEU A 15 2.90 13.68 6.21
CA LEU A 15 3.67 14.87 6.57
C LEU A 15 4.61 14.62 7.75
N VAL A 16 4.14 13.93 8.79
CA VAL A 16 4.97 13.55 9.94
C VAL A 16 6.12 12.63 9.51
N SER A 17 5.86 11.69 8.62
CA SER A 17 6.87 10.78 8.07
C SER A 17 7.94 11.56 7.28
N LEU A 18 7.54 12.55 6.48
CA LEU A 18 8.46 13.41 5.75
C LEU A 18 9.35 14.22 6.71
N CYS A 19 8.79 14.78 7.78
CA CYS A 19 9.55 15.46 8.82
C CYS A 19 10.54 14.51 9.50
N ALA A 20 10.12 13.28 9.80
CA ALA A 20 10.98 12.28 10.43
C ALA A 20 12.19 11.92 9.56
N VAL A 21 11.98 11.70 8.26
CA VAL A 21 13.08 11.45 7.31
C VAL A 21 14.01 12.64 7.20
N SER A 22 13.45 13.83 7.12
CA SER A 22 14.27 15.08 7.04
C SER A 22 15.14 15.26 8.28
N PHE A 23 14.64 14.91 9.46
CA PHE A 23 15.37 15.05 10.72
C PHE A 23 16.59 14.10 10.82
N ILE A 24 16.50 12.91 10.23
CA ILE A 24 17.57 11.91 10.22
C ILE A 24 18.20 11.74 8.83
N TRP A 25 18.12 12.78 8.00
CA TRP A 25 18.58 12.71 6.61
C TRP A 25 20.01 12.22 6.44
N THR A 26 20.90 12.61 7.35
CA THR A 26 22.34 12.24 7.29
C THR A 26 22.54 10.73 7.41
N GLU A 27 21.87 10.09 8.38
CA GLU A 27 21.96 8.66 8.63
C GLU A 27 21.21 7.84 7.56
N TYR A 28 20.12 8.39 7.05
CA TYR A 28 19.41 7.79 5.94
C TYR A 28 20.23 7.84 4.65
N ALA A 29 20.87 8.97 4.35
CA ALA A 29 21.69 9.14 3.16
C ALA A 29 23.01 8.33 3.22
N SER A 30 23.57 8.12 4.42
CA SER A 30 24.74 7.26 4.63
C SER A 30 24.44 5.76 4.52
N GLY A 31 23.15 5.37 4.53
CA GLY A 31 22.72 3.97 4.48
C GLY A 31 22.82 3.23 5.81
N GLU A 32 23.01 3.92 6.92
CA GLU A 32 23.00 3.31 8.26
C GLU A 32 21.60 2.82 8.65
N ILE A 33 20.57 3.55 8.23
CA ILE A 33 19.17 3.24 8.50
C ILE A 33 18.44 3.05 7.17
N VAL A 34 18.15 1.80 6.81
CA VAL A 34 17.63 1.44 5.49
C VAL A 34 16.14 1.08 5.53
N THR A 35 15.65 0.53 6.64
CA THR A 35 14.28 0.05 6.69
C THR A 35 13.29 1.18 7.00
N PRO A 36 12.15 1.29 6.26
CA PRO A 36 11.17 2.35 6.46
C PRO A 36 10.68 2.47 7.91
N THR A 37 10.49 1.32 8.59
CA THR A 37 10.06 1.29 9.99
C THR A 37 11.09 1.92 10.93
N GLN A 38 12.37 1.63 10.72
CA GLN A 38 13.45 2.22 11.52
C GLN A 38 13.58 3.71 11.25
N VAL A 39 13.51 4.14 9.98
CA VAL A 39 13.54 5.55 9.60
C VAL A 39 12.43 6.32 10.33
N PHE A 40 11.21 5.83 10.28
CA PHE A 40 10.07 6.45 10.92
C PHE A 40 10.22 6.49 12.45
N ALA A 41 10.54 5.36 13.06
CA ALA A 41 10.66 5.25 14.52
C ALA A 41 11.82 6.07 15.08
N THR A 42 12.99 6.03 14.42
CA THR A 42 14.18 6.78 14.84
C THR A 42 13.97 8.28 14.65
N GLY A 43 13.44 8.69 13.51
CA GLY A 43 13.18 10.10 13.22
C GLY A 43 12.26 10.73 14.24
N ILE A 44 11.08 10.14 14.46
CA ILE A 44 10.11 10.67 15.43
C ILE A 44 10.63 10.60 16.86
N SER A 45 11.26 9.51 17.27
CA SER A 45 11.76 9.39 18.64
C SER A 45 12.84 10.42 18.95
N ARG A 46 13.72 10.73 18.00
CA ARG A 46 14.72 11.79 18.14
C ARG A 46 14.11 13.18 18.13
N MET A 47 13.10 13.41 17.28
CA MET A 47 12.36 14.69 17.31
C MET A 47 11.73 14.94 18.69
N ILE A 48 11.11 13.93 19.29
CA ILE A 48 10.52 14.04 20.63
C ILE A 48 11.62 14.23 21.68
N ALA A 49 12.72 13.47 21.58
CA ALA A 49 13.85 13.60 22.52
C ALA A 49 14.57 14.96 22.44
N SER A 50 14.43 15.70 21.34
CA SER A 50 14.97 17.06 21.22
C SER A 50 14.19 18.10 22.03
N ILE A 51 13.00 17.76 22.53
CA ILE A 51 12.21 18.63 23.41
C ILE A 51 12.82 18.62 24.80
N PRO A 52 13.09 19.80 25.43
CA PRO A 52 13.62 19.86 26.75
C PRO A 52 12.77 19.07 27.78
N GLY A 53 13.41 18.20 28.53
CA GLY A 53 12.76 17.33 29.53
C GLY A 53 12.34 15.95 29.02
N LEU A 54 12.36 15.68 27.69
CA LEU A 54 11.97 14.38 27.10
C LEU A 54 13.15 13.57 26.54
N ALA A 55 14.39 14.00 26.72
CA ALA A 55 15.59 13.34 26.18
C ALA A 55 15.72 11.86 26.60
N GLY A 56 15.28 11.51 27.83
CA GLY A 56 15.32 10.13 28.33
C GLY A 56 14.26 9.19 27.76
N THR A 57 13.29 9.70 27.00
CA THR A 57 12.17 8.90 26.48
C THR A 57 12.44 8.28 25.10
N GLN A 58 13.56 8.59 24.46
CA GLN A 58 13.85 8.20 23.08
C GLN A 58 13.70 6.69 22.83
N ALA A 59 14.29 5.85 23.68
CA ALA A 59 14.24 4.39 23.55
C ALA A 59 12.82 3.84 23.66
N THR A 60 12.06 4.35 24.65
CA THR A 60 10.67 3.96 24.88
C THR A 60 9.78 4.35 23.72
N VAL A 61 9.89 5.59 23.23
CA VAL A 61 9.12 6.09 22.09
C VAL A 61 9.46 5.31 20.82
N SER A 62 10.75 5.05 20.57
CA SER A 62 11.17 4.24 19.42
C SER A 62 10.56 2.85 19.46
N SER A 63 10.60 2.18 20.61
CA SER A 63 10.03 0.83 20.77
C SER A 63 8.51 0.82 20.57
N LEU A 64 7.81 1.81 21.10
CA LEU A 64 6.36 1.96 20.91
C LEU A 64 6.00 2.20 19.44
N LEU A 65 6.77 3.03 18.74
CA LEU A 65 6.55 3.30 17.31
C LEU A 65 6.80 2.05 16.45
N VAL A 66 7.87 1.30 16.71
CA VAL A 66 8.13 0.02 16.02
C VAL A 66 6.99 -0.97 16.27
N LEU A 67 6.52 -1.08 17.51
CA LEU A 67 5.38 -1.93 17.85
C LEU A 67 4.10 -1.48 17.09
N THR A 68 3.82 -0.19 17.08
CA THR A 68 2.65 0.38 16.38
C THR A 68 2.69 0.07 14.89
N VAL A 69 3.83 0.28 14.23
CA VAL A 69 3.98 -0.05 12.81
C VAL A 69 3.83 -1.55 12.58
N SER A 70 4.37 -2.39 13.47
CA SER A 70 4.25 -3.85 13.36
C SER A 70 2.80 -4.32 13.47
N VAL A 71 2.02 -3.78 14.41
CA VAL A 71 0.59 -4.07 14.55
C VAL A 71 -0.19 -3.59 13.32
N PHE A 72 0.11 -2.41 12.81
CA PHE A 72 -0.49 -1.88 11.58
C PHE A 72 -0.22 -2.80 10.38
N CYS A 73 1.03 -3.25 10.21
CA CYS A 73 1.38 -4.20 9.15
C CYS A 73 0.64 -5.53 9.31
N LEU A 74 0.50 -6.04 10.54
CA LEU A 74 -0.21 -7.28 10.81
C LEU A 74 -1.69 -7.21 10.43
N THR A 75 -2.38 -6.11 10.78
CA THR A 75 -3.78 -5.91 10.42
C THR A 75 -3.99 -5.76 8.92
N SER A 76 -3.08 -5.06 8.24
CA SER A 76 -3.10 -4.92 6.78
C SER A 76 -2.85 -6.25 6.09
N LEU A 77 -1.93 -7.07 6.61
CA LEU A 77 -1.61 -8.40 6.09
C LEU A 77 -2.81 -9.35 6.19
N ASP A 78 -3.54 -9.34 7.30
CA ASP A 78 -4.77 -10.16 7.46
C ASP A 78 -5.80 -9.80 6.39
N THR A 79 -6.06 -8.53 6.18
CA THR A 79 -7.01 -8.05 5.16
C THR A 79 -6.53 -8.38 3.74
N ALA A 80 -5.25 -8.15 3.44
CA ALA A 80 -4.66 -8.45 2.13
C ALA A 80 -4.74 -9.95 1.81
N THR A 81 -4.47 -10.81 2.79
CA THR A 81 -4.56 -12.26 2.62
C THR A 81 -5.98 -12.71 2.31
N ARG A 82 -6.99 -12.13 2.96
CA ARG A 82 -8.41 -12.42 2.66
C ARG A 82 -8.78 -11.97 1.25
N LEU A 83 -8.37 -10.76 0.86
CA LEU A 83 -8.64 -10.23 -0.47
C LEU A 83 -7.98 -11.09 -1.56
N ALA A 84 -6.70 -11.43 -1.39
CA ALA A 84 -5.96 -12.27 -2.30
C ALA A 84 -6.62 -13.65 -2.47
N ARG A 85 -7.08 -14.25 -1.36
CA ARG A 85 -7.85 -15.49 -1.40
C ARG A 85 -9.13 -15.35 -2.20
N TYR A 86 -9.92 -14.30 -1.99
CA TYR A 86 -11.17 -14.10 -2.72
C TYR A 86 -10.90 -13.91 -4.21
N MET A 87 -9.95 -13.07 -4.59
CA MET A 87 -9.57 -12.86 -5.98
C MET A 87 -9.10 -14.17 -6.64
N PHE A 88 -8.31 -14.97 -5.93
CA PHE A 88 -7.86 -16.27 -6.41
C PHE A 88 -9.03 -17.25 -6.62
N GLN A 89 -9.99 -17.29 -5.70
CA GLN A 89 -11.19 -18.11 -5.82
C GLN A 89 -12.06 -17.69 -7.00
N GLU A 90 -12.32 -16.36 -7.13
CA GLU A 90 -13.13 -15.81 -8.24
C GLU A 90 -12.54 -16.11 -9.61
N PHE A 91 -11.22 -16.17 -9.74
CA PHE A 91 -10.57 -16.51 -10.99
C PHE A 91 -10.98 -17.90 -11.52
N TRP A 92 -11.29 -18.84 -10.63
CA TRP A 92 -11.67 -20.21 -10.99
C TRP A 92 -13.19 -20.44 -11.03
N LEU A 93 -13.98 -19.55 -10.44
CA LEU A 93 -15.44 -19.63 -10.36
C LEU A 93 -16.11 -18.92 -11.53
N LYS A 94 -17.32 -19.35 -11.88
CA LYS A 94 -18.18 -18.60 -12.80
C LYS A 94 -18.88 -17.44 -12.04
N PRO A 95 -19.26 -16.36 -12.72
CA PRO A 95 -20.03 -15.29 -12.09
C PRO A 95 -21.27 -15.82 -11.37
N GLY A 96 -21.40 -15.49 -10.07
CA GLY A 96 -22.52 -15.93 -9.22
C GLY A 96 -22.37 -17.34 -8.63
N GLN A 97 -21.31 -18.08 -8.93
CA GLN A 97 -21.06 -19.41 -8.37
C GLN A 97 -20.32 -19.31 -7.02
N THR A 98 -20.77 -20.08 -6.05
CA THR A 98 -20.09 -20.19 -4.74
C THR A 98 -19.02 -21.30 -4.76
N TYR A 99 -17.97 -21.17 -3.95
CA TYR A 99 -16.91 -22.18 -3.84
C TYR A 99 -17.43 -23.59 -3.45
N LYS A 100 -18.61 -23.68 -2.78
CA LYS A 100 -19.26 -24.94 -2.42
C LYS A 100 -19.86 -25.69 -3.61
N GLU A 101 -20.14 -24.99 -4.68
CA GLU A 101 -20.75 -25.54 -5.90
C GLU A 101 -19.69 -25.95 -6.94
N ALA A 102 -18.43 -25.66 -6.66
CA ALA A 102 -17.33 -26.05 -7.53
C ALA A 102 -17.13 -27.59 -7.49
N THR A 103 -16.87 -28.18 -8.64
CA THR A 103 -16.68 -29.62 -8.79
C THR A 103 -15.30 -29.96 -9.37
N GLY A 104 -14.77 -31.15 -9.03
CA GLY A 104 -13.50 -31.63 -9.54
C GLY A 104 -12.30 -30.83 -9.05
N PHE A 105 -11.32 -30.61 -9.92
CA PHE A 105 -10.07 -29.90 -9.59
C PHE A 105 -10.32 -28.47 -9.11
N LYS A 106 -11.34 -27.79 -9.61
CA LYS A 106 -11.72 -26.45 -9.18
C LYS A 106 -12.18 -26.43 -7.72
N ALA A 107 -12.86 -27.46 -7.25
CA ALA A 107 -13.27 -27.55 -5.83
C ALA A 107 -12.07 -27.57 -4.87
N ILE A 108 -10.96 -28.17 -5.29
CA ILE A 108 -9.72 -28.18 -4.50
C ILE A 108 -9.10 -26.78 -4.47
N LEU A 109 -8.98 -26.12 -5.62
CA LEU A 109 -8.38 -24.78 -5.72
C LEU A 109 -9.21 -23.69 -5.05
N THR A 110 -10.54 -23.81 -5.11
CA THR A 110 -11.44 -22.83 -4.48
C THR A 110 -11.70 -23.10 -2.99
N ASN A 111 -11.18 -24.22 -2.46
CA ASN A 111 -11.23 -24.48 -1.03
C ASN A 111 -10.54 -23.32 -0.26
N PRO A 112 -11.19 -22.71 0.73
CA PRO A 112 -10.63 -21.55 1.45
C PRO A 112 -9.24 -21.80 2.05
N VAL A 113 -8.97 -22.99 2.55
CA VAL A 113 -7.67 -23.34 3.14
C VAL A 113 -6.60 -23.45 2.06
N VAL A 114 -6.90 -24.17 0.96
CA VAL A 114 -5.95 -24.35 -0.15
C VAL A 114 -5.67 -23.02 -0.86
N ALA A 115 -6.71 -22.25 -1.14
CA ALA A 115 -6.57 -20.91 -1.74
C ALA A 115 -5.72 -19.97 -0.87
N THR A 116 -5.94 -19.98 0.45
CA THR A 116 -5.12 -19.20 1.39
C THR A 116 -3.66 -19.68 1.40
N ALA A 117 -3.43 -20.99 1.46
CA ALA A 117 -2.08 -21.53 1.45
C ALA A 117 -1.31 -21.13 0.17
N ILE A 118 -1.96 -21.26 -1.00
CA ILE A 118 -1.35 -20.88 -2.28
C ILE A 118 -1.03 -19.38 -2.30
N THR A 119 -1.98 -18.52 -1.92
CA THR A 119 -1.77 -17.06 -1.95
C THR A 119 -0.70 -16.62 -0.95
N VAL A 120 -0.63 -17.25 0.23
CA VAL A 120 0.42 -16.98 1.23
C VAL A 120 1.79 -17.42 0.72
N VAL A 121 1.90 -18.63 0.16
CA VAL A 121 3.19 -19.12 -0.40
C VAL A 121 3.68 -18.21 -1.52
N LEU A 122 2.80 -17.79 -2.43
CA LEU A 122 3.16 -16.85 -3.49
C LEU A 122 3.55 -15.47 -2.93
N GLY A 123 2.84 -14.97 -1.93
CA GLY A 123 3.14 -13.70 -1.27
C GLY A 123 4.49 -13.74 -0.54
N VAL A 124 4.79 -14.81 0.19
CA VAL A 124 6.09 -15.00 0.85
C VAL A 124 7.21 -15.13 -0.19
N GLY A 125 6.99 -15.90 -1.25
CA GLY A 125 7.95 -16.04 -2.35
C GLY A 125 8.31 -14.68 -2.99
N LEU A 126 7.29 -13.85 -3.25
CA LEU A 126 7.48 -12.47 -3.71
C LEU A 126 8.24 -11.63 -2.67
N GLY A 127 7.86 -11.71 -1.39
CA GLY A 127 8.51 -10.96 -0.31
C GLY A 127 9.99 -11.30 -0.17
N MET A 128 10.39 -12.54 -0.39
CA MET A 128 11.79 -12.97 -0.36
C MET A 128 12.65 -12.37 -1.48
N THR A 129 12.06 -11.87 -2.57
CA THR A 129 12.81 -11.17 -3.63
C THR A 129 13.31 -9.79 -3.21
N GLY A 130 12.83 -9.28 -2.08
CA GLY A 130 13.16 -7.98 -1.52
C GLY A 130 12.16 -6.91 -1.91
N TYR A 131 11.68 -6.17 -0.90
CA TYR A 131 10.65 -5.13 -1.08
C TYR A 131 11.08 -4.02 -2.04
N SER A 132 12.34 -3.67 -2.07
CA SER A 132 12.88 -2.60 -2.93
C SER A 132 12.69 -2.86 -4.42
N LYS A 133 12.61 -4.13 -4.84
CA LYS A 133 12.34 -4.50 -6.24
C LYS A 133 10.86 -4.41 -6.60
N ILE A 134 9.99 -4.66 -5.62
CA ILE A 134 8.54 -4.69 -5.81
C ILE A 134 7.92 -3.30 -5.63
N TRP A 135 8.52 -2.46 -4.79
CA TRP A 135 7.99 -1.17 -4.41
C TRP A 135 7.68 -0.23 -5.59
N PRO A 136 8.55 -0.07 -6.60
CA PRO A 136 8.24 0.77 -7.76
C PRO A 136 7.02 0.28 -8.53
N LEU A 137 6.85 -1.04 -8.69
CA LEU A 137 5.70 -1.65 -9.35
C LEU A 137 4.42 -1.45 -8.53
N PHE A 138 4.50 -1.61 -7.21
CA PHE A 138 3.40 -1.36 -6.28
C PHE A 138 2.95 0.10 -6.33
N GLY A 139 3.89 1.06 -6.34
CA GLY A 139 3.59 2.48 -6.47
C GLY A 139 2.85 2.81 -7.77
N ALA A 140 3.32 2.30 -8.91
CA ALA A 140 2.70 2.50 -10.21
C ALA A 140 1.29 1.87 -10.26
N ALA A 141 1.11 0.67 -9.71
CA ALA A 141 -0.20 0.01 -9.65
C ALA A 141 -1.19 0.79 -8.78
N ASN A 142 -0.75 1.33 -7.66
CA ASN A 142 -1.58 2.14 -6.76
C ASN A 142 -2.04 3.45 -7.43
N GLN A 143 -1.14 4.11 -8.17
CA GLN A 143 -1.48 5.30 -8.95
C GLN A 143 -2.49 4.99 -10.07
N LEU A 144 -2.32 3.86 -10.76
CA LEU A 144 -3.26 3.40 -11.78
C LEU A 144 -4.64 3.13 -11.19
N LEU A 145 -4.69 2.47 -10.03
CA LEU A 145 -5.94 2.22 -9.32
C LEU A 145 -6.67 3.52 -8.96
N ALA A 146 -5.94 4.54 -8.51
CA ALA A 146 -6.50 5.86 -8.22
C ALA A 146 -7.07 6.53 -9.49
N ALA A 147 -6.37 6.46 -10.62
CA ALA A 147 -6.85 6.98 -11.91
C ALA A 147 -8.14 6.28 -12.38
N LEU A 148 -8.18 4.94 -12.29
CA LEU A 148 -9.37 4.15 -12.62
C LEU A 148 -10.53 4.41 -11.67
N GLY A 149 -10.26 4.59 -10.37
CA GLY A 149 -11.26 4.96 -9.38
C GLY A 149 -11.90 6.31 -9.69
N LEU A 150 -11.09 7.32 -10.02
CA LEU A 150 -11.59 8.64 -10.44
C LEU A 150 -12.41 8.55 -11.73
N LEU A 151 -11.97 7.74 -12.69
CA LEU A 151 -12.74 7.50 -13.92
C LEU A 151 -14.12 6.88 -13.63
N ALA A 152 -14.16 5.86 -12.77
CA ALA A 152 -15.40 5.22 -12.36
C ALA A 152 -16.36 6.19 -11.66
N VAL A 153 -15.84 7.04 -10.76
CA VAL A 153 -16.63 8.08 -10.08
C VAL A 153 -17.14 9.11 -11.07
N CYS A 154 -16.31 9.55 -12.03
CA CYS A 154 -16.74 10.48 -13.09
C CYS A 154 -17.88 9.91 -13.93
N ALA A 155 -17.77 8.65 -14.35
CA ALA A 155 -18.78 7.96 -15.12
C ALA A 155 -20.09 7.79 -14.32
N TRP A 156 -19.99 7.38 -13.07
CA TRP A 156 -21.14 7.20 -12.20
C TRP A 156 -21.90 8.53 -11.95
N LEU A 157 -21.18 9.61 -11.65
CA LEU A 157 -21.79 10.93 -11.43
C LEU A 157 -22.43 11.47 -12.72
N GLY A 158 -21.79 11.25 -13.89
CA GLY A 158 -22.35 11.61 -15.17
C GLY A 158 -23.66 10.87 -15.45
N ASN A 159 -23.72 9.57 -15.20
CA ASN A 159 -24.94 8.77 -15.35
C ASN A 159 -26.04 9.18 -14.36
N ALA A 160 -25.65 9.64 -13.16
CA ALA A 160 -26.59 10.16 -12.15
C ALA A 160 -27.04 11.61 -12.42
N GLY A 161 -26.62 12.22 -13.54
CA GLY A 161 -26.95 13.61 -13.91
C GLY A 161 -26.34 14.68 -12.99
N ARG A 162 -25.30 14.32 -12.21
CA ARG A 162 -24.61 15.23 -11.29
C ARG A 162 -23.38 15.84 -11.95
N ASN A 163 -22.96 17.01 -11.45
CA ASN A 163 -21.76 17.68 -11.95
C ASN A 163 -20.50 16.90 -11.55
N ASN A 164 -19.80 16.38 -12.54
CA ASN A 164 -18.57 15.58 -12.39
C ASN A 164 -17.30 16.34 -12.84
N LYS A 165 -17.43 17.61 -13.26
CA LYS A 165 -16.32 18.37 -13.86
C LYS A 165 -15.11 18.51 -12.93
N MET A 166 -15.32 18.57 -11.62
CA MET A 166 -14.24 18.67 -10.62
C MET A 166 -13.29 17.48 -10.62
N PHE A 167 -13.73 16.31 -11.10
CA PHE A 167 -12.91 15.09 -11.12
C PHE A 167 -12.09 14.95 -12.41
N TYR A 168 -12.39 15.68 -13.49
CA TYR A 168 -11.65 15.55 -14.75
C TYR A 168 -10.18 15.96 -14.61
N PHE A 169 -9.91 17.05 -13.89
CA PHE A 169 -8.54 17.53 -13.72
C PHE A 169 -7.67 16.53 -12.93
N PRO A 170 -8.03 16.10 -11.71
CA PRO A 170 -7.23 15.12 -10.98
C PRO A 170 -7.15 13.77 -11.72
N MET A 171 -8.21 13.33 -12.40
CA MET A 171 -8.21 12.11 -13.21
C MET A 171 -7.19 12.19 -14.36
N ALA A 172 -7.23 13.27 -15.16
CA ALA A 172 -6.30 13.47 -16.26
C ALA A 172 -4.85 13.57 -15.77
N PHE A 173 -4.62 14.31 -14.69
CA PHE A 173 -3.31 14.43 -14.06
C PHE A 173 -2.77 13.06 -13.61
N MET A 174 -3.56 12.28 -12.87
CA MET A 174 -3.16 10.94 -12.42
C MET A 174 -2.91 9.99 -13.58
N MET A 175 -3.72 10.05 -14.64
CA MET A 175 -3.53 9.24 -15.83
C MET A 175 -2.20 9.56 -16.53
N VAL A 176 -1.90 10.82 -16.75
CA VAL A 176 -0.64 11.27 -17.37
C VAL A 176 0.56 10.86 -16.53
N VAL A 177 0.53 11.12 -15.21
CA VAL A 177 1.62 10.75 -14.30
C VAL A 177 1.85 9.24 -14.30
N THR A 178 0.78 8.44 -14.23
CA THR A 178 0.88 6.97 -14.20
C THR A 178 1.45 6.43 -15.52
N LEU A 179 0.94 6.90 -16.66
CA LEU A 179 1.43 6.46 -17.97
C LEU A 179 2.90 6.85 -18.19
N THR A 180 3.28 8.05 -17.78
CA THR A 180 4.67 8.51 -17.84
C THR A 180 5.58 7.67 -16.95
N SER A 181 5.15 7.40 -15.71
CA SER A 181 5.91 6.56 -14.77
C SER A 181 6.10 5.13 -15.29
N LEU A 182 5.04 4.54 -15.85
CA LEU A 182 5.12 3.22 -16.48
C LEU A 182 6.04 3.23 -17.70
N ALA A 183 5.92 4.22 -18.58
CA ALA A 183 6.78 4.36 -19.75
C ALA A 183 8.25 4.48 -19.38
N LEU A 184 8.58 5.31 -18.40
CA LEU A 184 9.94 5.46 -17.88
C LEU A 184 10.47 4.17 -17.25
N THR A 185 9.62 3.45 -16.49
CA THR A 185 10.00 2.17 -15.89
C THR A 185 10.29 1.12 -16.94
N VAL A 186 9.47 1.04 -17.98
CA VAL A 186 9.68 0.13 -19.12
C VAL A 186 10.95 0.53 -19.88
N TRP A 187 11.13 1.81 -20.16
CA TRP A 187 12.33 2.32 -20.85
C TRP A 187 13.61 1.96 -20.09
N ALA A 188 13.64 2.19 -18.78
CA ALA A 188 14.78 1.86 -17.93
C ALA A 188 15.09 0.36 -17.89
N LYS A 189 14.07 -0.50 -18.10
CA LYS A 189 14.24 -1.96 -18.13
C LYS A 189 14.62 -2.52 -19.49
N ILE A 190 14.24 -1.85 -20.56
CA ILE A 190 14.59 -2.25 -21.95
C ILE A 190 15.96 -1.69 -22.36
N GLY A 191 16.37 -0.56 -21.79
CA GLY A 191 17.66 0.09 -22.05
C GLY A 191 18.85 -0.54 -21.30
N LEU A 192 18.63 -1.65 -20.61
CA LEU A 192 19.65 -2.52 -19.99
C LEU A 192 19.85 -3.75 -20.86
#